data_783fccd5cc1aabea8fb16f8e59536963
#
_entry.id   783fccd5cc1aabea8fb16f8e59536963
#
_cell.length_a   1.000
_cell.length_b   1.000
_cell.length_c   1.000
_cell.angle_alpha   90.00
_cell.angle_beta   90.00
_cell.angle_gamma   90.00
#
_symmetry.space_group_name_H-M   'P 1'
#
loop_
_entity.id
_entity.type
_entity.pdbx_description
1 polymer ?
#
loop_
_entity_poly.entity_id
_entity_poly.type
_entity_poly.pdbx_seq_one_letter_code
_entity_poly.pdbx_strand_id
1 'polypeptide(L)'
;TANRKKFCARIATGDYDAVIIGHSQFEKIPLSAERQERQLQEQIDEIEGAIAELKYQRGENFTIKQMEKTRKSLEARLDKLLAADRKDDVITFEQLGVDRLFVDESHAFKNLFLYTKMRNVAGLSTSEAQKSSDMFMKCRYMDEITGGRGVIFATGTPVSNSMTELYTVMRYLQYSTLQQKNLTHFDSWASTFGETTTAIELAPEGTGYRARTRFAKFFNLPELMNMFKEVADIKTSDQLHLPVPEAKFETVVVQPSEYQKDMVASLSERAADVHAGIVDPSVDNMLKITSDGRKLGLDQRLMNPLLPDDPDSKLNACVGNILRIWQDGQADKLTQLVFCDLSTPKNDGTFNVYDDVKTKLIANGVPAEEVAFIHDADTEAKKKDLFAKVRTGQVRVLLGSTQKMGAGTNVQDKLVAVHHLDVGWRPSDMTQRNGRIIRQGNQNKEVQVYQYVTEGTFDAYLYQTLENKQKFISQIMTSKSPVRSCDDVDEQALSYAEIKALCAGNPLIKEKMDLDIDVARLKVLKADHQSQQYRMEDKLLKYFPAEIEKQTGYIHGF
;
A
#
# COMPACT_ATOMS: atom_id res chain seq x y z
N THR A 1 -22.78 19.37 -10.67
CA THR A 1 -23.18 18.77 -11.98
C THR A 1 -23.12 19.77 -13.12
N ALA A 2 -23.73 20.95 -13.02
CA ALA A 2 -23.73 21.98 -14.07
C ALA A 2 -22.31 22.42 -14.48
N ASN A 3 -21.43 22.65 -13.49
CA ASN A 3 -20.03 23.03 -13.76
C ASN A 3 -19.25 21.92 -14.47
N ARG A 4 -19.56 20.64 -14.22
CA ARG A 4 -18.90 19.51 -14.87
C ARG A 4 -19.29 19.43 -16.35
N LYS A 5 -20.57 19.58 -16.69
CA LYS A 5 -21.00 19.62 -18.11
C LYS A 5 -20.27 20.71 -18.87
N LYS A 6 -20.17 21.93 -18.30
CA LYS A 6 -19.39 23.03 -18.89
C LYS A 6 -17.91 22.72 -19.03
N PHE A 7 -17.33 22.05 -18.02
CA PHE A 7 -15.92 21.67 -18.06
C PHE A 7 -15.64 20.65 -19.16
N CYS A 8 -16.44 19.58 -19.25
CA CYS A 8 -16.31 18.57 -20.32
C CYS A 8 -16.54 19.19 -21.71
N ALA A 9 -17.53 20.08 -21.85
CA ALA A 9 -17.77 20.79 -23.11
C ALA A 9 -16.57 21.66 -23.51
N ARG A 10 -15.91 22.33 -22.57
CA ARG A 10 -14.70 23.11 -22.86
C ARG A 10 -13.55 22.23 -23.33
N ILE A 11 -13.36 21.05 -22.71
CA ILE A 11 -12.30 20.12 -23.14
C ILE A 11 -12.60 19.65 -24.56
N ALA A 12 -13.82 19.21 -24.82
CA ALA A 12 -14.21 18.67 -26.12
C ALA A 12 -14.16 19.68 -27.28
N THR A 13 -14.31 20.98 -27.00
CA THR A 13 -14.35 22.04 -28.01
C THR A 13 -13.16 23.00 -27.97
N GLY A 14 -12.30 22.88 -26.98
CA GLY A 14 -11.13 23.73 -26.79
C GLY A 14 -9.88 23.13 -27.41
N ASP A 15 -8.92 23.98 -27.73
CA ASP A 15 -7.59 23.61 -28.21
C ASP A 15 -6.63 23.65 -27.02
N TYR A 16 -6.56 22.54 -26.25
CA TYR A 16 -5.72 22.40 -25.07
C TYR A 16 -4.61 21.39 -25.30
N ASP A 17 -3.36 21.78 -25.04
CA ASP A 17 -2.22 20.86 -25.05
C ASP A 17 -2.31 19.84 -23.91
N ALA A 18 -2.84 20.25 -22.75
CA ALA A 18 -3.02 19.36 -21.60
C ALA A 18 -4.14 19.84 -20.68
N VAL A 19 -4.81 18.88 -20.04
CA VAL A 19 -5.84 19.11 -19.01
C VAL A 19 -5.49 18.38 -17.74
N ILE A 20 -5.37 19.11 -16.63
CA ILE A 20 -5.13 18.54 -15.30
C ILE A 20 -6.45 18.42 -14.54
N ILE A 21 -6.75 17.22 -14.07
CA ILE A 21 -8.01 16.90 -13.39
C ILE A 21 -7.74 16.00 -12.19
N GLY A 22 -8.45 16.21 -11.07
CA GLY A 22 -8.37 15.32 -9.91
C GLY A 22 -9.11 14.00 -10.14
N HIS A 23 -8.60 12.89 -9.57
CA HIS A 23 -9.16 11.54 -9.71
C HIS A 23 -10.68 11.49 -9.44
N SER A 24 -11.13 12.14 -8.36
CA SER A 24 -12.55 12.17 -7.97
C SER A 24 -13.46 12.91 -8.95
N GLN A 25 -12.91 13.75 -9.80
CA GLN A 25 -13.66 14.40 -10.89
C GLN A 25 -13.57 13.59 -12.18
N PHE A 26 -12.42 12.98 -12.44
CA PHE A 26 -12.18 12.13 -13.60
C PHE A 26 -13.07 10.89 -13.62
N GLU A 27 -13.25 10.21 -12.47
CA GLU A 27 -14.15 9.06 -12.35
C GLU A 27 -15.63 9.37 -12.63
N LYS A 28 -16.02 10.66 -12.63
CA LYS A 28 -17.38 11.10 -12.91
C LYS A 28 -17.62 11.43 -14.38
N ILE A 29 -16.62 11.36 -15.23
CA ILE A 29 -16.76 11.50 -16.68
C ILE A 29 -17.10 10.10 -17.22
N PRO A 30 -18.33 9.90 -17.74
CA PRO A 30 -18.74 8.55 -18.13
C PRO A 30 -18.11 8.15 -19.46
N LEU A 31 -18.01 6.85 -19.67
CA LEU A 31 -17.86 6.26 -21.00
C LEU A 31 -19.22 6.13 -21.67
N SER A 32 -19.23 5.91 -22.99
CA SER A 32 -20.46 5.65 -23.72
C SER A 32 -21.22 4.43 -23.15
N ALA A 33 -22.55 4.47 -23.27
CA ALA A 33 -23.40 3.38 -22.77
C ALA A 33 -23.06 2.05 -23.46
N GLU A 34 -22.75 2.10 -24.74
CA GLU A 34 -22.38 0.92 -25.55
C GLU A 34 -21.09 0.25 -25.04
N ARG A 35 -20.10 1.06 -24.58
CA ARG A 35 -18.86 0.52 -24.00
C ARG A 35 -19.10 -0.08 -22.62
N GLN A 36 -19.89 0.58 -21.81
CA GLN A 36 -20.24 0.08 -20.48
C GLN A 36 -21.05 -1.23 -20.58
N GLU A 37 -21.99 -1.31 -21.50
CA GLU A 37 -22.79 -2.50 -21.80
C GLU A 37 -21.88 -3.67 -22.23
N ARG A 38 -21.03 -3.45 -23.23
CA ARG A 38 -20.08 -4.46 -23.71
C ARG A 38 -19.20 -5.00 -22.58
N GLN A 39 -18.64 -4.12 -21.75
CA GLN A 39 -17.77 -4.51 -20.64
C GLN A 39 -18.51 -5.31 -19.58
N LEU A 40 -19.74 -4.93 -19.25
CA LEU A 40 -20.56 -5.67 -18.29
C LEU A 40 -20.92 -7.06 -18.85
N GLN A 41 -21.24 -7.12 -20.14
CA GLN A 41 -21.53 -8.40 -20.81
C GLN A 41 -20.30 -9.33 -20.83
N GLU A 42 -19.12 -8.81 -21.19
CA GLU A 42 -17.87 -9.58 -21.15
C GLU A 42 -17.59 -10.15 -19.75
N GLN A 43 -17.82 -9.36 -18.70
CA GLN A 43 -17.66 -9.84 -17.30
C GLN A 43 -18.69 -10.92 -16.92
N ILE A 44 -19.94 -10.79 -17.38
CA ILE A 44 -21.00 -11.78 -17.18
C ILE A 44 -20.64 -13.08 -17.88
N ASP A 45 -20.25 -13.02 -19.15
CA ASP A 45 -19.87 -14.19 -19.95
C ASP A 45 -18.67 -14.93 -19.35
N GLU A 46 -17.67 -14.19 -18.83
CA GLU A 46 -16.50 -14.74 -18.14
C GLU A 46 -16.92 -15.51 -16.88
N ILE A 47 -17.81 -14.93 -16.07
CA ILE A 47 -18.31 -15.60 -14.86
C ILE A 47 -19.18 -16.82 -15.21
N GLU A 48 -20.01 -16.72 -16.23
CA GLU A 48 -20.85 -17.85 -16.67
C GLU A 48 -20.03 -19.02 -17.18
N GLY A 49 -19.00 -18.75 -17.98
CA GLY A 49 -18.06 -19.77 -18.43
C GLY A 49 -17.37 -20.48 -17.25
N ALA A 50 -16.98 -19.72 -16.27
CA ALA A 50 -16.33 -20.25 -15.08
C ALA A 50 -17.28 -21.03 -14.16
N ILE A 51 -18.53 -20.60 -14.02
CA ILE A 51 -19.57 -21.37 -13.31
C ILE A 51 -19.81 -22.72 -14.01
N ALA A 52 -19.91 -22.73 -15.35
CA ALA A 52 -20.10 -23.94 -16.14
C ALA A 52 -18.93 -24.92 -15.94
N GLU A 53 -17.69 -24.42 -15.99
CA GLU A 53 -16.50 -25.25 -15.76
C GLU A 53 -16.46 -25.84 -14.35
N LEU A 54 -16.75 -25.04 -13.31
CA LEU A 54 -16.79 -25.52 -11.92
C LEU A 54 -17.90 -26.57 -11.70
N LYS A 55 -19.06 -26.38 -12.32
CA LYS A 55 -20.13 -27.38 -12.27
C LYS A 55 -19.70 -28.68 -12.93
N TYR A 56 -19.02 -28.62 -14.08
CA TYR A 56 -18.48 -29.80 -14.76
C TYR A 56 -17.42 -30.54 -13.92
N GLN A 57 -16.53 -29.81 -13.26
CA GLN A 57 -15.47 -30.35 -12.39
C GLN A 57 -15.99 -30.82 -11.02
N ARG A 58 -17.29 -30.76 -10.76
CA ARG A 58 -17.92 -31.03 -9.44
C ARG A 58 -17.31 -30.13 -8.33
N GLY A 59 -17.01 -28.89 -8.67
CA GLY A 59 -16.47 -27.90 -7.73
C GLY A 59 -17.42 -27.60 -6.58
N GLU A 60 -16.89 -26.97 -5.54
CA GLU A 60 -17.64 -26.73 -4.31
C GLU A 60 -18.83 -25.79 -4.51
N ASN A 61 -20.00 -26.19 -4.04
CA ASN A 61 -21.29 -25.48 -4.15
C ASN A 61 -21.25 -24.03 -3.60
N PHE A 62 -20.42 -23.76 -2.61
CA PHE A 62 -20.33 -22.40 -2.03
C PHE A 62 -19.68 -21.40 -3.00
N THR A 63 -18.61 -21.79 -3.70
CA THR A 63 -17.94 -20.93 -4.70
C THR A 63 -18.90 -20.62 -5.84
N ILE A 64 -19.60 -21.63 -6.32
CA ILE A 64 -20.63 -21.48 -7.37
C ILE A 64 -21.70 -20.48 -6.92
N LYS A 65 -22.22 -20.59 -5.69
CA LYS A 65 -23.21 -19.63 -5.15
C LYS A 65 -22.67 -18.19 -5.06
N GLN A 66 -21.43 -18.01 -4.67
CA GLN A 66 -20.83 -16.68 -4.62
C GLN A 66 -20.68 -16.05 -6.00
N MET A 67 -20.28 -16.86 -6.98
CA MET A 67 -20.17 -16.43 -8.38
C MET A 67 -21.53 -16.11 -8.98
N GLU A 68 -22.53 -16.93 -8.72
CA GLU A 68 -23.91 -16.63 -9.13
C GLU A 68 -24.44 -15.34 -8.50
N LYS A 69 -24.04 -15.03 -7.25
CA LYS A 69 -24.36 -13.74 -6.62
C LYS A 69 -23.69 -12.56 -7.33
N THR A 70 -22.41 -12.70 -7.70
CA THR A 70 -21.67 -11.68 -8.44
C THR A 70 -22.26 -11.48 -9.84
N ARG A 71 -22.57 -12.57 -10.55
CA ARG A 71 -23.26 -12.53 -11.85
C ARG A 71 -24.55 -11.73 -11.76
N LYS A 72 -25.45 -12.08 -10.82
CA LYS A 72 -26.71 -11.34 -10.61
C LYS A 72 -26.51 -9.86 -10.31
N SER A 73 -25.43 -9.50 -9.61
CA SER A 73 -25.12 -8.10 -9.35
C SER A 73 -24.70 -7.36 -10.63
N LEU A 74 -23.95 -8.03 -11.52
CA LEU A 74 -23.56 -7.46 -12.82
C LEU A 74 -24.75 -7.35 -13.76
N GLU A 75 -25.61 -8.37 -13.83
CA GLU A 75 -26.87 -8.36 -14.59
C GLU A 75 -27.76 -7.18 -14.15
N ALA A 76 -27.96 -7.00 -12.84
CA ALA A 76 -28.73 -5.88 -12.31
C ALA A 76 -28.11 -4.51 -12.66
N ARG A 77 -26.78 -4.40 -12.74
CA ARG A 77 -26.10 -3.20 -13.22
C ARG A 77 -26.32 -2.98 -14.71
N LEU A 78 -26.28 -4.03 -15.51
CA LEU A 78 -26.56 -4.01 -16.95
C LEU A 78 -28.00 -3.58 -17.21
N ASP A 79 -28.97 -4.20 -16.52
CA ASP A 79 -30.39 -3.83 -16.61
C ASP A 79 -30.62 -2.36 -16.28
N LYS A 80 -29.98 -1.87 -15.21
CA LYS A 80 -30.05 -0.46 -14.81
C LYS A 80 -29.45 0.46 -15.86
N LEU A 81 -28.36 0.07 -16.50
CA LEU A 81 -27.74 0.83 -17.59
C LEU A 81 -28.67 0.90 -18.80
N LEU A 82 -29.29 -0.21 -19.17
CA LEU A 82 -30.22 -0.31 -20.31
C LEU A 82 -31.55 0.44 -20.06
N ALA A 83 -32.02 0.40 -18.80
CA ALA A 83 -33.23 1.12 -18.38
C ALA A 83 -33.02 2.62 -18.17
N ALA A 84 -31.77 3.08 -18.04
CA ALA A 84 -31.48 4.50 -17.92
C ALA A 84 -31.83 5.19 -19.23
N ASP A 85 -32.82 6.08 -19.18
CA ASP A 85 -33.29 6.85 -20.32
C ASP A 85 -32.11 7.60 -20.95
N ARG A 86 -31.79 7.35 -22.23
CA ARG A 86 -30.64 7.91 -22.98
C ARG A 86 -30.69 9.44 -23.13
N LYS A 87 -31.48 10.10 -22.31
CA LYS A 87 -31.75 11.56 -22.35
C LYS A 87 -30.66 12.44 -21.75
N ASP A 88 -29.63 11.89 -21.16
CA ASP A 88 -28.54 12.72 -20.63
C ASP A 88 -27.50 13.00 -21.73
N ASP A 89 -27.58 14.20 -22.27
CA ASP A 89 -26.58 14.91 -23.07
C ASP A 89 -25.28 15.16 -22.25
N VAL A 90 -24.66 14.09 -21.77
CA VAL A 90 -23.39 14.14 -21.04
C VAL A 90 -22.29 13.76 -21.99
N ILE A 91 -21.35 14.68 -22.22
CA ILE A 91 -20.14 14.40 -23.00
C ILE A 91 -19.41 13.24 -22.36
N THR A 92 -19.18 12.18 -23.13
CA THR A 92 -18.47 10.98 -22.71
C THR A 92 -16.96 11.17 -22.82
N PHE A 93 -16.18 10.27 -22.20
CA PHE A 93 -14.73 10.32 -22.26
C PHE A 93 -14.19 10.24 -23.70
N GLU A 94 -14.82 9.43 -24.54
CA GLU A 94 -14.48 9.30 -25.96
C GLU A 94 -14.62 10.61 -26.72
N GLN A 95 -15.64 11.41 -26.37
CA GLN A 95 -15.92 12.69 -27.01
C GLN A 95 -14.98 13.82 -26.57
N LEU A 96 -14.16 13.60 -25.53
CA LEU A 96 -13.19 14.59 -25.09
C LEU A 96 -12.00 14.75 -26.03
N GLY A 97 -11.77 13.78 -26.91
CA GLY A 97 -10.65 13.81 -27.87
C GLY A 97 -9.27 13.60 -27.23
N VAL A 98 -9.22 12.94 -26.05
CA VAL A 98 -7.96 12.66 -25.34
C VAL A 98 -7.19 11.58 -26.08
N ASP A 99 -5.92 11.84 -26.39
CA ASP A 99 -5.00 10.92 -27.07
C ASP A 99 -3.91 10.34 -26.15
N ARG A 100 -3.73 10.91 -24.96
CA ARG A 100 -2.80 10.43 -23.92
C ARG A 100 -3.41 10.61 -22.54
N LEU A 101 -3.27 9.60 -21.70
CA LEU A 101 -3.74 9.59 -20.31
C LEU A 101 -2.56 9.39 -19.36
N PHE A 102 -2.22 10.42 -18.60
CA PHE A 102 -1.23 10.37 -17.53
C PHE A 102 -1.96 10.23 -16.19
N VAL A 103 -1.64 9.19 -15.42
CA VAL A 103 -2.27 8.92 -14.13
C VAL A 103 -1.20 8.96 -13.05
N ASP A 104 -1.16 10.05 -12.31
CA ASP A 104 -0.30 10.17 -11.13
C ASP A 104 -0.92 9.42 -9.95
N GLU A 105 -0.08 8.89 -9.04
CA GLU A 105 -0.49 8.08 -7.89
C GLU A 105 -1.43 6.91 -8.31
N SER A 106 -1.05 6.22 -9.40
CA SER A 106 -1.86 5.17 -10.02
C SER A 106 -2.17 3.98 -9.10
N HIS A 107 -1.41 3.80 -8.01
CA HIS A 107 -1.70 2.82 -6.96
C HIS A 107 -3.09 3.02 -6.31
N ALA A 108 -3.73 4.18 -6.48
CA ALA A 108 -5.11 4.42 -6.05
C ALA A 108 -6.15 3.54 -6.76
N PHE A 109 -5.80 2.95 -7.91
CA PHE A 109 -6.67 2.13 -8.75
C PHE A 109 -6.40 0.63 -8.66
N LYS A 110 -5.68 0.16 -7.65
CA LYS A 110 -5.30 -1.24 -7.48
C LYS A 110 -6.46 -2.21 -7.19
N ASN A 111 -7.58 -1.72 -6.67
CA ASN A 111 -8.75 -2.54 -6.35
C ASN A 111 -9.63 -2.75 -7.60
N LEU A 112 -9.03 -3.26 -8.66
CA LEU A 112 -9.74 -3.65 -9.87
C LEU A 112 -10.41 -5.00 -9.65
N PHE A 113 -11.64 -5.16 -10.17
CA PHE A 113 -12.32 -6.44 -10.16
C PHE A 113 -11.43 -7.52 -10.78
N LEU A 114 -11.27 -8.61 -10.05
CA LEU A 114 -10.65 -9.80 -10.56
C LEU A 114 -11.55 -11.00 -10.25
N TYR A 115 -11.69 -11.85 -11.23
CA TYR A 115 -12.33 -13.12 -11.09
C TYR A 115 -11.31 -14.20 -10.72
N THR A 116 -11.62 -15.02 -9.73
CA THR A 116 -10.79 -16.15 -9.33
C THR A 116 -11.61 -17.30 -8.75
N LYS A 117 -11.22 -18.52 -9.09
CA LYS A 117 -11.73 -19.76 -8.46
C LYS A 117 -11.10 -19.99 -7.08
N MET A 118 -10.02 -19.25 -6.77
CA MET A 118 -9.29 -19.37 -5.52
C MET A 118 -10.09 -18.74 -4.38
N ARG A 119 -10.25 -19.48 -3.30
CA ARG A 119 -11.00 -19.04 -2.13
C ARG A 119 -10.09 -18.48 -1.07
N ASN A 120 -10.58 -17.43 -0.38
CA ASN A 120 -9.99 -16.95 0.86
C ASN A 120 -8.47 -16.77 0.77
N VAL A 121 -7.97 -16.36 -0.42
CA VAL A 121 -6.56 -16.07 -0.60
C VAL A 121 -6.29 -14.72 0.03
N ALA A 122 -5.41 -14.69 1.02
CA ALA A 122 -4.97 -13.45 1.63
C ALA A 122 -4.27 -12.58 0.58
N GLY A 123 -4.47 -11.25 0.65
CA GLY A 123 -3.92 -10.30 -0.31
C GLY A 123 -4.74 -10.11 -1.58
N LEU A 124 -5.73 -10.96 -1.85
CA LEU A 124 -6.66 -10.78 -2.96
C LEU A 124 -7.90 -9.99 -2.51
N SER A 125 -8.04 -8.78 -3.02
CA SER A 125 -9.29 -8.05 -2.89
C SER A 125 -10.28 -8.54 -3.94
N THR A 126 -11.32 -9.24 -3.50
CA THR A 126 -12.48 -9.57 -4.34
C THR A 126 -13.50 -8.43 -4.38
N SER A 127 -13.26 -7.34 -3.64
CA SER A 127 -14.10 -6.15 -3.67
C SER A 127 -13.69 -5.25 -4.83
N GLU A 128 -14.65 -4.95 -5.70
CA GLU A 128 -14.49 -4.01 -6.79
C GLU A 128 -14.64 -2.56 -6.29
N ALA A 129 -13.66 -1.71 -6.61
CA ALA A 129 -13.84 -0.27 -6.49
C ALA A 129 -14.33 0.26 -7.85
N GLN A 130 -15.51 0.86 -7.87
CA GLN A 130 -16.12 1.40 -9.10
C GLN A 130 -15.16 2.32 -9.88
N LYS A 131 -14.34 3.13 -9.18
CA LYS A 131 -13.31 3.98 -9.79
C LYS A 131 -12.24 3.19 -10.55
N SER A 132 -11.88 1.98 -10.07
CA SER A 132 -10.87 1.14 -10.72
C SER A 132 -11.41 0.50 -11.99
N SER A 133 -12.66 0.05 -11.97
CA SER A 133 -13.32 -0.48 -13.17
C SER A 133 -13.57 0.60 -14.22
N ASP A 134 -13.95 1.80 -13.81
CA ASP A 134 -14.07 2.96 -14.71
C ASP A 134 -12.71 3.30 -15.36
N MET A 135 -11.64 3.37 -14.55
CA MET A 135 -10.29 3.60 -15.06
C MET A 135 -9.85 2.50 -16.03
N PHE A 136 -10.16 1.24 -15.73
CA PHE A 136 -9.81 0.12 -16.60
C PHE A 136 -10.48 0.24 -17.96
N MET A 137 -11.77 0.54 -18.01
CA MET A 137 -12.48 0.76 -19.26
C MET A 137 -11.89 1.91 -20.08
N LYS A 138 -11.52 3.01 -19.43
CA LYS A 138 -10.85 4.15 -20.08
C LYS A 138 -9.47 3.76 -20.63
N CYS A 139 -8.70 2.99 -19.88
CA CYS A 139 -7.41 2.47 -20.37
C CYS A 139 -7.60 1.56 -21.58
N ARG A 140 -8.60 0.68 -21.56
CA ARG A 140 -8.92 -0.18 -22.73
C ARG A 140 -9.30 0.64 -23.96
N TYR A 141 -10.10 1.71 -23.78
CA TYR A 141 -10.40 2.64 -24.85
C TYR A 141 -9.13 3.31 -25.40
N MET A 142 -8.26 3.80 -24.51
CA MET A 142 -7.00 4.42 -24.92
C MET A 142 -6.10 3.44 -25.68
N ASP A 143 -6.04 2.17 -25.27
CA ASP A 143 -5.29 1.13 -25.97
C ASP A 143 -5.83 0.92 -27.40
N GLU A 144 -7.15 0.90 -27.58
CA GLU A 144 -7.78 0.74 -28.89
C GLU A 144 -7.37 1.87 -29.86
N ILE A 145 -7.45 3.13 -29.42
CA ILE A 145 -7.20 4.28 -30.31
C ILE A 145 -5.72 4.59 -30.52
N THR A 146 -4.83 4.08 -29.64
CA THR A 146 -3.40 4.42 -29.68
C THR A 146 -2.49 3.22 -29.96
N GLY A 147 -3.05 2.04 -30.13
CA GLY A 147 -2.26 0.81 -30.29
C GLY A 147 -1.45 0.45 -29.05
N GLY A 148 -2.01 0.63 -27.84
CA GLY A 148 -1.39 0.29 -26.56
C GLY A 148 -0.35 1.30 -26.07
N ARG A 149 -0.36 2.54 -26.56
CA ARG A 149 0.62 3.60 -26.21
C ARG A 149 0.00 4.84 -25.59
N GLY A 150 -1.27 4.79 -25.22
CA GLY A 150 -2.03 5.94 -24.76
C GLY A 150 -2.05 6.16 -23.26
N VAL A 151 -1.58 5.20 -22.45
CA VAL A 151 -1.70 5.24 -20.98
C VAL A 151 -0.32 5.24 -20.33
N ILE A 152 -0.10 6.21 -19.46
CA ILE A 152 1.12 6.34 -18.66
C ILE A 152 0.74 6.41 -17.19
N PHE A 153 1.17 5.43 -16.41
CA PHE A 153 1.01 5.40 -14.95
C PHE A 153 2.27 5.87 -14.26
N ALA A 154 2.12 6.77 -13.29
CA ALA A 154 3.20 7.20 -12.41
C ALA A 154 2.87 6.85 -10.95
N THR A 155 3.79 6.21 -10.25
CA THR A 155 3.64 5.89 -8.83
C THR A 155 4.98 5.57 -8.20
N GLY A 156 5.17 5.98 -6.95
CA GLY A 156 6.29 5.55 -6.12
C GLY A 156 6.12 4.14 -5.53
N THR A 157 4.93 3.54 -5.65
CA THR A 157 4.58 2.28 -4.98
C THR A 157 3.69 1.41 -5.87
N PRO A 158 4.23 0.85 -6.96
CA PRO A 158 3.46 0.00 -7.89
C PRO A 158 2.96 -1.27 -7.19
N VAL A 159 3.72 -1.77 -6.23
CA VAL A 159 3.35 -2.87 -5.33
C VAL A 159 3.45 -2.33 -3.90
N SER A 160 2.34 -2.29 -3.20
CA SER A 160 2.27 -1.72 -1.85
C SER A 160 2.07 -2.77 -0.76
N ASN A 161 1.58 -3.95 -1.10
CA ASN A 161 1.17 -4.95 -0.11
C ASN A 161 1.48 -6.39 -0.55
N SER A 162 1.06 -6.78 -1.75
CA SER A 162 1.24 -8.12 -2.29
C SER A 162 1.65 -8.06 -3.77
N MET A 163 2.41 -9.03 -4.21
CA MET A 163 2.78 -9.20 -5.62
C MET A 163 1.58 -9.39 -6.55
N THR A 164 0.43 -9.79 -6.03
CA THR A 164 -0.82 -9.86 -6.79
C THR A 164 -1.27 -8.49 -7.31
N GLU A 165 -0.84 -7.39 -6.66
CA GLU A 165 -1.09 -6.04 -7.16
C GLU A 165 -0.41 -5.79 -8.52
N LEU A 166 0.71 -6.50 -8.80
CA LEU A 166 1.40 -6.41 -10.08
C LEU A 166 0.53 -6.91 -11.23
N TYR A 167 -0.22 -8.00 -11.02
CA TYR A 167 -1.19 -8.47 -12.00
C TYR A 167 -2.21 -7.38 -12.37
N THR A 168 -2.71 -6.66 -11.38
CA THR A 168 -3.63 -5.54 -11.62
C THR A 168 -3.00 -4.44 -12.48
N VAL A 169 -1.76 -4.06 -12.19
CA VAL A 169 -1.03 -3.07 -13.00
C VAL A 169 -0.82 -3.57 -14.43
N MET A 170 -0.47 -4.84 -14.60
CA MET A 170 -0.31 -5.46 -15.92
C MET A 170 -1.62 -5.49 -16.71
N ARG A 171 -2.76 -5.68 -16.05
CA ARG A 171 -4.08 -5.59 -16.72
C ARG A 171 -4.33 -4.20 -17.31
N TYR A 172 -3.90 -3.14 -16.63
CA TYR A 172 -4.02 -1.77 -17.15
C TYR A 172 -3.08 -1.50 -18.32
N LEU A 173 -1.83 -1.98 -18.25
CA LEU A 173 -0.76 -1.53 -19.13
C LEU A 173 -0.32 -2.56 -20.19
N GLN A 174 -0.62 -3.84 -19.99
CA GLN A 174 -0.16 -4.96 -20.82
C GLN A 174 -1.26 -5.96 -21.16
N TYR A 175 -2.50 -5.52 -21.26
CA TYR A 175 -3.63 -6.44 -21.46
C TYR A 175 -3.47 -7.31 -22.71
N SER A 176 -3.01 -6.75 -23.81
CA SER A 176 -2.74 -7.49 -25.05
C SER A 176 -1.65 -8.55 -24.88
N THR A 177 -0.59 -8.26 -24.13
CA THR A 177 0.47 -9.24 -23.80
C THR A 177 -0.08 -10.36 -22.92
N LEU A 178 -0.92 -10.02 -21.92
CA LEU A 178 -1.60 -11.03 -21.11
C LEU A 178 -2.51 -11.92 -21.96
N GLN A 179 -3.23 -11.37 -22.95
CA GLN A 179 -4.05 -12.15 -23.88
C GLN A 179 -3.20 -13.11 -24.73
N GLN A 180 -2.13 -12.62 -25.34
CA GLN A 180 -1.23 -13.42 -26.17
C GLN A 180 -0.60 -14.59 -25.39
N LYS A 181 -0.35 -14.40 -24.09
CA LYS A 181 0.24 -15.42 -23.21
C LYS A 181 -0.80 -16.26 -22.46
N ASN A 182 -2.10 -16.08 -22.71
CA ASN A 182 -3.21 -16.73 -21.98
C ASN A 182 -3.18 -16.48 -20.45
N LEU A 183 -2.75 -15.28 -20.05
CA LEU A 183 -2.61 -14.85 -18.64
C LEU A 183 -3.64 -13.76 -18.24
N THR A 184 -4.70 -13.59 -19.04
CA THR A 184 -5.76 -12.60 -18.75
C THR A 184 -6.59 -12.96 -17.52
N HIS A 185 -6.74 -14.26 -17.24
CA HIS A 185 -7.41 -14.73 -16.05
C HIS A 185 -6.43 -14.80 -14.88
N PHE A 186 -6.85 -14.30 -13.74
CA PHE A 186 -6.01 -14.29 -12.54
C PHE A 186 -5.49 -15.68 -12.18
N ASP A 187 -6.33 -16.71 -12.28
CA ASP A 187 -5.95 -18.08 -11.92
C ASP A 187 -4.84 -18.63 -12.82
N SER A 188 -4.84 -18.28 -14.12
CA SER A 188 -3.77 -18.65 -15.05
C SER A 188 -2.46 -17.93 -14.73
N TRP A 189 -2.53 -16.63 -14.45
CA TRP A 189 -1.38 -15.84 -14.03
C TRP A 189 -0.83 -16.35 -12.69
N ALA A 190 -1.72 -16.59 -11.72
CA ALA A 190 -1.37 -17.08 -10.41
C ALA A 190 -0.73 -18.46 -10.44
N SER A 191 -1.22 -19.39 -11.27
CA SER A 191 -0.62 -20.73 -11.43
C SER A 191 0.75 -20.67 -12.13
N THR A 192 1.02 -19.62 -12.91
CA THR A 192 2.31 -19.43 -13.59
C THR A 192 3.36 -18.81 -12.69
N PHE A 193 2.96 -17.89 -11.82
CA PHE A 193 3.89 -17.07 -11.02
C PHE A 193 3.76 -17.22 -9.51
N GLY A 194 2.76 -17.94 -9.02
CA GLY A 194 2.51 -18.07 -7.59
C GLY A 194 2.21 -19.48 -7.14
N GLU A 195 2.60 -19.79 -5.93
CA GLU A 195 2.24 -21.01 -5.23
C GLU A 195 1.32 -20.66 -4.06
N THR A 196 0.16 -21.28 -4.06
CA THR A 196 -0.77 -21.16 -2.94
C THR A 196 -0.52 -22.29 -1.96
N THR A 197 -0.35 -21.96 -0.69
CA THR A 197 -0.34 -22.94 0.39
C THR A 197 -1.62 -22.82 1.19
N THR A 198 -2.22 -23.97 1.49
CA THR A 198 -3.36 -24.03 2.40
C THR A 198 -2.85 -24.42 3.78
N ALA A 199 -2.84 -23.46 4.68
CA ALA A 199 -2.58 -23.70 6.09
C ALA A 199 -3.90 -23.85 6.84
N ILE A 200 -3.91 -24.74 7.82
CA ILE A 200 -5.02 -24.82 8.75
C ILE A 200 -4.80 -23.69 9.78
N GLU A 201 -5.52 -22.60 9.59
CA GLU A 201 -5.50 -21.45 10.49
C GLU A 201 -6.74 -21.41 11.35
N LEU A 202 -6.61 -20.80 12.50
CA LEU A 202 -7.79 -20.55 13.32
C LEU A 202 -8.74 -19.60 12.57
N ALA A 203 -10.01 -19.89 12.62
CA ALA A 203 -11.01 -18.99 12.04
C ALA A 203 -10.96 -17.64 12.76
N PRO A 204 -11.18 -16.49 12.07
CA PRO A 204 -11.17 -15.18 12.70
C PRO A 204 -12.17 -15.06 13.86
N GLU A 205 -13.19 -15.88 13.81
CA GLU A 205 -14.22 -15.97 14.83
C GLU A 205 -13.74 -16.67 16.11
N GLY A 206 -12.50 -17.22 16.12
CA GLY A 206 -11.94 -17.95 17.27
C GLY A 206 -12.52 -19.34 17.48
N THR A 207 -13.51 -19.73 16.68
CA THR A 207 -14.18 -21.04 16.78
C THR A 207 -13.75 -21.97 15.66
N GLY A 208 -12.90 -22.96 15.98
CA GLY A 208 -12.49 -23.99 15.05
C GLY A 208 -11.37 -23.61 14.10
N TYR A 209 -10.88 -24.61 13.39
CA TYR A 209 -9.84 -24.45 12.38
C TYR A 209 -10.47 -24.36 10.99
N ARG A 210 -10.02 -23.40 10.19
CA ARG A 210 -10.37 -23.32 8.77
C ARG A 210 -9.11 -23.44 7.92
N ALA A 211 -9.26 -24.09 6.79
CA ALA A 211 -8.25 -24.05 5.75
C ALA A 211 -8.24 -22.65 5.13
N ARG A 212 -7.11 -21.93 5.26
CA ARG A 212 -6.88 -20.64 4.59
C ARG A 212 -5.80 -20.83 3.56
N THR A 213 -6.17 -20.54 2.33
CA THR A 213 -5.22 -20.53 1.22
C THR A 213 -4.67 -19.11 1.08
N ARG A 214 -3.35 -18.99 1.01
CA ARG A 214 -2.66 -17.74 0.71
C ARG A 214 -1.61 -17.96 -0.36
N PHE A 215 -1.25 -16.92 -1.07
CA PHE A 215 -0.02 -16.94 -1.84
C PHE A 215 1.14 -16.95 -0.86
N ALA A 216 1.78 -18.10 -0.72
CA ALA A 216 2.92 -18.23 0.19
C ALA A 216 4.22 -17.94 -0.52
N LYS A 217 4.28 -18.22 -1.82
CA LYS A 217 5.49 -18.02 -2.63
C LYS A 217 5.15 -17.53 -4.01
N PHE A 218 6.03 -16.68 -4.52
CA PHE A 218 6.09 -16.35 -5.94
C PHE A 218 7.32 -17.04 -6.55
N PHE A 219 7.16 -17.56 -7.75
CA PHE A 219 8.22 -18.18 -8.54
C PHE A 219 8.20 -17.65 -9.97
N ASN A 220 9.18 -18.02 -10.79
CA ASN A 220 9.37 -17.44 -12.13
C ASN A 220 9.45 -15.90 -12.09
N LEU A 221 10.00 -15.35 -11.01
CA LEU A 221 10.11 -13.90 -10.82
C LEU A 221 10.89 -13.19 -11.92
N PRO A 222 12.02 -13.75 -12.43
CA PRO A 222 12.75 -13.15 -13.54
C PRO A 222 11.87 -12.99 -14.79
N GLU A 223 11.07 -13.99 -15.10
CA GLU A 223 10.15 -14.01 -16.23
C GLU A 223 9.03 -12.98 -16.04
N LEU A 224 8.43 -12.94 -14.85
CA LEU A 224 7.43 -11.95 -14.49
C LEU A 224 7.98 -10.52 -14.57
N MET A 225 9.16 -10.29 -14.01
CA MET A 225 9.79 -8.96 -14.03
C MET A 225 10.25 -8.55 -15.41
N ASN A 226 10.73 -9.47 -16.24
CA ASN A 226 11.06 -9.17 -17.63
C ASN A 226 9.80 -8.75 -18.41
N MET A 227 8.70 -9.48 -18.23
CA MET A 227 7.43 -9.13 -18.83
C MET A 227 6.93 -7.76 -18.35
N PHE A 228 7.03 -7.47 -17.07
CA PHE A 228 6.62 -6.17 -16.52
C PHE A 228 7.51 -5.02 -17.02
N LYS A 229 8.81 -5.23 -17.14
CA LYS A 229 9.77 -4.22 -17.64
C LYS A 229 9.59 -3.86 -19.11
N GLU A 230 8.84 -4.62 -19.90
CA GLU A 230 8.49 -4.24 -21.26
C GLU A 230 7.68 -2.93 -21.28
N VAL A 231 6.94 -2.63 -20.21
CA VAL A 231 6.07 -1.44 -20.09
C VAL A 231 6.40 -0.56 -18.89
N ALA A 232 7.42 -0.91 -18.10
CA ALA A 232 7.76 -0.18 -16.88
C ALA A 232 9.21 0.31 -16.89
N ASP A 233 9.41 1.61 -16.64
CA ASP A 233 10.70 2.19 -16.29
C ASP A 233 10.79 2.33 -14.76
N ILE A 234 11.68 1.57 -14.14
CA ILE A 234 11.84 1.51 -12.69
C ILE A 234 13.17 2.18 -12.31
N LYS A 235 13.08 3.26 -11.55
CA LYS A 235 14.22 4.00 -11.02
C LYS A 235 14.15 4.06 -9.50
N THR A 236 15.21 3.68 -8.84
CA THR A 236 15.37 3.82 -7.39
C THR A 236 16.08 5.14 -7.05
N SER A 237 15.93 5.62 -5.82
CA SER A 237 16.51 6.90 -5.39
C SER A 237 18.04 6.96 -5.57
N ASP A 238 18.73 5.84 -5.36
CA ASP A 238 20.18 5.70 -5.58
C ASP A 238 20.59 5.86 -7.05
N GLN A 239 19.71 5.54 -7.99
CA GLN A 239 19.94 5.68 -9.43
C GLN A 239 19.67 7.09 -9.95
N LEU A 240 18.82 7.85 -9.24
CA LEU A 240 18.36 9.15 -9.70
C LEU A 240 19.31 10.29 -9.33
N HIS A 241 20.22 10.11 -8.36
CA HIS A 241 21.15 11.12 -7.87
C HIS A 241 20.51 12.50 -7.64
N LEU A 242 19.32 12.49 -7.04
CA LEU A 242 18.55 13.71 -6.80
C LEU A 242 19.24 14.59 -5.77
N PRO A 243 19.21 15.94 -5.91
CA PRO A 243 19.72 16.86 -4.92
C PRO A 243 18.76 16.92 -3.71
N VAL A 244 18.84 15.93 -2.87
CA VAL A 244 18.05 15.79 -1.63
C VAL A 244 18.98 15.82 -0.42
N PRO A 245 18.50 16.21 0.77
CA PRO A 245 19.31 16.20 1.97
C PRO A 245 19.73 14.78 2.36
N GLU A 246 20.85 14.66 3.05
CA GLU A 246 21.26 13.43 3.72
C GLU A 246 20.34 13.18 4.93
N ALA A 247 19.72 12.01 4.99
CA ALA A 247 18.80 11.67 6.07
C ALA A 247 19.48 10.78 7.11
N LYS A 248 19.46 11.23 8.36
CA LYS A 248 19.86 10.44 9.52
C LYS A 248 18.63 9.82 10.19
N PHE A 249 18.61 8.49 10.27
CA PHE A 249 17.54 7.74 10.90
C PHE A 249 17.92 7.42 12.34
N GLU A 250 17.05 7.76 13.27
CA GLU A 250 17.23 7.51 14.69
C GLU A 250 16.00 6.80 15.27
N THR A 251 16.21 5.62 15.86
CA THR A 251 15.17 4.91 16.57
C THR A 251 15.28 5.20 18.06
N VAL A 252 14.28 5.88 18.61
CA VAL A 252 14.17 6.19 20.02
C VAL A 252 13.36 5.09 20.69
N VAL A 253 14.04 4.24 21.46
CA VAL A 253 13.42 3.13 22.19
C VAL A 253 13.16 3.57 23.62
N VAL A 254 11.92 3.44 24.07
CA VAL A 254 11.51 3.72 25.46
C VAL A 254 11.01 2.44 26.13
N GLN A 255 11.13 2.40 27.46
CA GLN A 255 10.62 1.29 28.28
C GLN A 255 9.11 1.45 28.48
N PRO A 256 8.33 0.36 28.50
CA PRO A 256 6.92 0.42 28.83
C PRO A 256 6.71 0.71 30.31
N SER A 257 5.67 1.50 30.65
CA SER A 257 5.22 1.67 32.01
C SER A 257 4.69 0.35 32.60
N GLU A 258 4.54 0.27 33.94
CA GLU A 258 3.92 -0.90 34.59
C GLU A 258 2.47 -1.10 34.09
N TYR A 259 1.71 -0.02 33.88
CA TYR A 259 0.36 -0.11 33.31
C TYR A 259 0.36 -0.68 31.89
N GLN A 260 1.33 -0.31 31.06
CA GLN A 260 1.46 -0.87 29.71
C GLN A 260 1.79 -2.36 29.75
N LYS A 261 2.68 -2.79 30.63
CA LYS A 261 3.02 -4.22 30.83
C LYS A 261 1.80 -5.05 31.22
N ASP A 262 1.03 -4.59 32.20
CA ASP A 262 -0.19 -5.26 32.66
C ASP A 262 -1.24 -5.34 31.55
N MET A 263 -1.42 -4.25 30.79
CA MET A 263 -2.35 -4.23 29.68
C MET A 263 -1.92 -5.13 28.52
N VAL A 264 -0.62 -5.22 28.23
CA VAL A 264 -0.09 -6.18 27.22
C VAL A 264 -0.40 -7.61 27.67
N ALA A 265 -0.23 -7.94 28.94
CA ALA A 265 -0.60 -9.26 29.47
C ALA A 265 -2.10 -9.55 29.29
N SER A 266 -2.96 -8.56 29.58
CA SER A 266 -4.42 -8.64 29.34
C SER A 266 -4.77 -8.87 27.86
N LEU A 267 -4.03 -8.29 26.91
CA LEU A 267 -4.24 -8.56 25.48
C LEU A 267 -3.97 -10.03 25.13
N SER A 268 -3.00 -10.66 25.81
CA SER A 268 -2.72 -12.10 25.64
C SER A 268 -3.86 -12.98 26.15
N GLU A 269 -4.45 -12.62 27.29
CA GLU A 269 -5.61 -13.33 27.84
C GLU A 269 -6.82 -13.19 26.90
N ARG A 270 -7.14 -11.97 26.46
CA ARG A 270 -8.19 -11.72 25.46
C ARG A 270 -7.97 -12.52 24.19
N ALA A 271 -6.73 -12.58 23.69
CA ALA A 271 -6.40 -13.38 22.51
C ALA A 271 -6.61 -14.88 22.74
N ALA A 272 -6.34 -15.38 23.96
CA ALA A 272 -6.62 -16.77 24.34
C ALA A 272 -8.12 -17.05 24.38
N ASP A 273 -8.93 -16.15 24.91
CA ASP A 273 -10.40 -16.30 24.99
C ASP A 273 -11.03 -16.27 23.58
N VAL A 274 -10.58 -15.39 22.71
CA VAL A 274 -10.99 -15.37 21.30
C VAL A 274 -10.57 -16.67 20.60
N HIS A 275 -9.36 -17.15 20.87
CA HIS A 275 -8.85 -18.41 20.32
C HIS A 275 -9.66 -19.62 20.80
N ALA A 276 -10.07 -19.64 22.06
CA ALA A 276 -10.89 -20.70 22.64
C ALA A 276 -12.37 -20.62 22.22
N GLY A 277 -12.78 -19.57 21.51
CA GLY A 277 -14.17 -19.34 21.11
C GLY A 277 -15.11 -19.00 22.29
N ILE A 278 -14.55 -18.49 23.40
CA ILE A 278 -15.31 -18.14 24.60
C ILE A 278 -16.06 -16.81 24.41
N VAL A 279 -15.52 -15.91 23.57
CA VAL A 279 -16.04 -14.57 23.36
C VAL A 279 -16.64 -14.46 21.95
N ASP A 280 -17.82 -13.82 21.85
CA ASP A 280 -18.45 -13.54 20.56
C ASP A 280 -17.57 -12.60 19.70
N PRO A 281 -17.30 -12.91 18.43
CA PRO A 281 -16.47 -12.10 17.55
C PRO A 281 -16.94 -10.65 17.36
N SER A 282 -18.21 -10.37 17.59
CA SER A 282 -18.75 -9.00 17.57
C SER A 282 -18.35 -8.19 18.81
N VAL A 283 -18.04 -8.86 19.93
CA VAL A 283 -17.59 -8.24 21.18
C VAL A 283 -16.08 -8.04 21.15
N ASP A 284 -15.33 -9.11 20.85
CA ASP A 284 -13.86 -9.05 20.73
C ASP A 284 -13.33 -10.00 19.65
N ASN A 285 -12.23 -9.61 19.02
CA ASN A 285 -11.61 -10.36 17.93
C ASN A 285 -10.14 -9.95 17.75
N MET A 286 -9.37 -10.75 17.01
CA MET A 286 -7.94 -10.51 16.79
C MET A 286 -7.62 -9.14 16.18
N LEU A 287 -8.50 -8.60 15.31
CA LEU A 287 -8.32 -7.28 14.71
C LEU A 287 -8.46 -6.17 15.76
N LYS A 288 -9.47 -6.29 16.65
CA LYS A 288 -9.68 -5.34 17.75
C LYS A 288 -8.51 -5.39 18.74
N ILE A 289 -8.08 -6.59 19.14
CA ILE A 289 -6.93 -6.79 20.02
C ILE A 289 -5.66 -6.18 19.42
N THR A 290 -5.42 -6.39 18.12
CA THR A 290 -4.29 -5.79 17.41
C THR A 290 -4.39 -4.26 17.38
N SER A 291 -5.58 -3.71 17.14
CA SER A 291 -5.80 -2.25 17.18
C SER A 291 -5.56 -1.68 18.57
N ASP A 292 -6.03 -2.36 19.62
CA ASP A 292 -5.82 -1.94 21.00
C ASP A 292 -4.34 -2.03 21.41
N GLY A 293 -3.63 -3.09 20.98
CA GLY A 293 -2.19 -3.22 21.19
C GLY A 293 -1.37 -2.09 20.54
N ARG A 294 -1.78 -1.63 19.36
CA ARG A 294 -1.16 -0.48 18.70
C ARG A 294 -1.41 0.83 19.46
N LYS A 295 -2.63 1.05 19.94
CA LYS A 295 -2.96 2.21 20.77
C LYS A 295 -2.16 2.19 22.07
N LEU A 296 -2.07 1.03 22.69
CA LEU A 296 -1.30 0.82 23.93
C LEU A 296 0.19 1.12 23.72
N GLY A 297 0.78 0.66 22.62
CA GLY A 297 2.15 1.01 22.25
C GLY A 297 2.34 2.51 21.98
N LEU A 298 1.31 3.23 21.56
CA LEU A 298 1.37 4.67 21.37
C LEU A 298 1.28 5.43 22.69
N ASP A 299 0.21 5.20 23.47
CA ASP A 299 0.01 5.82 24.79
C ASP A 299 -1.06 5.04 25.58
N GLN A 300 -0.76 4.74 26.86
CA GLN A 300 -1.68 4.01 27.76
C GLN A 300 -3.03 4.72 27.95
N ARG A 301 -3.06 6.06 27.87
CA ARG A 301 -4.28 6.87 28.02
C ARG A 301 -5.27 6.70 26.86
N LEU A 302 -4.83 6.16 25.73
CA LEU A 302 -5.72 5.78 24.62
C LEU A 302 -6.57 4.54 24.94
N MET A 303 -6.12 3.73 25.89
CA MET A 303 -6.86 2.57 26.40
C MET A 303 -7.70 2.94 27.61
N ASN A 304 -7.15 3.73 28.52
CA ASN A 304 -7.84 4.22 29.70
C ASN A 304 -7.44 5.68 29.99
N PRO A 305 -8.30 6.66 29.66
CA PRO A 305 -8.00 8.08 29.83
C PRO A 305 -7.76 8.53 31.29
N LEU A 306 -8.10 7.68 32.26
CA LEU A 306 -7.88 7.96 33.69
C LEU A 306 -6.46 7.66 34.16
N LEU A 307 -5.65 7.00 33.32
CA LEU A 307 -4.27 6.71 33.65
C LEU A 307 -3.42 8.00 33.62
N PRO A 308 -2.37 8.09 34.46
CA PRO A 308 -1.47 9.22 34.46
C PRO A 308 -0.66 9.30 33.17
N ASP A 309 -0.12 10.48 32.88
CA ASP A 309 0.93 10.64 31.88
C ASP A 309 2.19 9.93 32.36
N ASP A 310 2.80 9.15 31.49
CA ASP A 310 4.08 8.50 31.78
C ASP A 310 5.24 9.42 31.32
N PRO A 311 6.06 9.96 32.22
CA PRO A 311 7.14 10.89 31.88
C PRO A 311 8.18 10.29 30.93
N ASP A 312 8.36 8.97 30.96
CA ASP A 312 9.32 8.24 30.13
C ASP A 312 8.70 7.70 28.83
N SER A 313 7.45 8.07 28.53
CA SER A 313 6.74 7.62 27.34
C SER A 313 7.38 8.13 26.05
N LYS A 314 7.14 7.41 24.97
CA LYS A 314 7.61 7.84 23.63
C LYS A 314 7.01 9.20 23.20
N LEU A 315 5.84 9.59 23.71
CA LEU A 315 5.28 10.92 23.50
C LEU A 315 6.15 11.99 24.14
N ASN A 316 6.54 11.79 25.38
CA ASN A 316 7.40 12.74 26.10
C ASN A 316 8.81 12.78 25.51
N ALA A 317 9.36 11.65 25.07
CA ALA A 317 10.61 11.61 24.32
C ALA A 317 10.51 12.39 22.98
N CYS A 318 9.39 12.28 22.27
CA CYS A 318 9.12 13.04 21.05
C CYS A 318 9.04 14.54 21.36
N VAL A 319 8.29 14.95 22.37
CA VAL A 319 8.20 16.35 22.80
C VAL A 319 9.58 16.89 23.15
N GLY A 320 10.41 16.14 23.87
CA GLY A 320 11.79 16.52 24.20
C GLY A 320 12.65 16.77 22.96
N ASN A 321 12.59 15.88 21.97
CA ASN A 321 13.30 16.05 20.71
C ASN A 321 12.78 17.24 19.90
N ILE A 322 11.47 17.46 19.85
CA ILE A 322 10.87 18.61 19.17
C ILE A 322 11.36 19.93 19.82
N LEU A 323 11.35 20.00 21.16
CA LEU A 323 11.81 21.19 21.90
C LEU A 323 13.28 21.48 21.64
N ARG A 324 14.15 20.49 21.69
CA ARG A 324 15.57 20.62 21.40
C ARG A 324 15.78 21.19 19.99
N ILE A 325 15.18 20.58 18.98
CA ILE A 325 15.30 21.00 17.59
C ILE A 325 14.66 22.38 17.37
N TRP A 326 13.57 22.68 18.06
CA TRP A 326 12.92 23.99 18.01
C TRP A 326 13.84 25.09 18.58
N GLN A 327 14.53 24.82 19.68
CA GLN A 327 15.51 25.74 20.27
C GLN A 327 16.72 25.93 19.38
N ASP A 328 17.33 24.82 18.93
CA ASP A 328 18.53 24.84 18.08
C ASP A 328 18.28 25.54 16.74
N GLY A 329 17.09 25.35 16.17
CA GLY A 329 16.67 25.91 14.88
C GLY A 329 15.98 27.26 14.96
N GLN A 330 16.08 28.02 16.06
CA GLN A 330 15.32 29.26 16.26
C GLN A 330 15.76 30.39 15.30
N ALA A 331 17.04 30.50 15.03
CA ALA A 331 17.59 31.55 14.15
C ALA A 331 17.06 31.41 12.71
N ASP A 332 16.99 30.20 12.21
CA ASP A 332 16.59 29.90 10.83
C ASP A 332 15.08 29.56 10.71
N LYS A 333 14.38 29.54 11.84
CA LYS A 333 12.97 29.10 11.95
C LYS A 333 12.74 27.73 11.30
N LEU A 334 13.60 26.76 11.65
CA LEU A 334 13.49 25.39 11.15
C LEU A 334 12.19 24.75 11.56
N THR A 335 11.68 23.88 10.69
CA THR A 335 10.35 23.27 10.85
C THR A 335 10.42 21.75 11.02
N GLN A 336 9.39 21.18 11.62
CA GLN A 336 9.31 19.77 11.97
C GLN A 336 7.91 19.22 11.63
N LEU A 337 7.84 17.97 11.16
CA LEU A 337 6.58 17.25 10.97
C LEU A 337 6.45 16.13 11.99
N VAL A 338 5.24 15.95 12.51
CA VAL A 338 4.91 14.85 13.43
C VAL A 338 3.78 14.03 12.82
N PHE A 339 4.02 12.75 12.58
CA PHE A 339 3.04 11.82 12.05
C PHE A 339 2.45 10.96 13.16
N CYS A 340 1.11 10.96 13.24
CA CYS A 340 0.33 10.08 14.09
C CYS A 340 -1.02 9.77 13.44
N ASP A 341 -1.30 8.49 13.17
CA ASP A 341 -2.53 8.02 12.54
C ASP A 341 -3.55 7.46 13.54
N LEU A 342 -3.07 6.89 14.65
CA LEU A 342 -3.91 6.17 15.61
C LEU A 342 -4.76 7.09 16.50
N SER A 343 -4.37 8.34 16.67
CA SER A 343 -5.01 9.26 17.61
C SER A 343 -5.17 10.65 16.98
N THR A 344 -6.03 10.73 15.95
CA THR A 344 -6.36 12.02 15.31
C THR A 344 -7.39 12.82 16.13
N PRO A 345 -7.37 14.16 16.08
CA PRO A 345 -8.31 14.99 16.81
C PRO A 345 -9.77 14.71 16.43
N LYS A 346 -10.65 14.56 17.42
CA LYS A 346 -12.09 14.30 17.22
C LYS A 346 -12.98 15.43 17.66
N ASN A 347 -12.45 16.42 18.40
CA ASN A 347 -13.19 17.55 18.99
C ASN A 347 -14.35 17.13 19.91
N ASP A 348 -14.25 15.95 20.54
CA ASP A 348 -15.25 15.39 21.46
C ASP A 348 -14.81 15.44 22.94
N GLY A 349 -13.70 16.10 23.23
CA GLY A 349 -13.12 16.20 24.56
C GLY A 349 -12.41 14.93 25.06
N THR A 350 -12.34 13.88 24.24
CA THR A 350 -11.56 12.68 24.59
C THR A 350 -10.07 12.93 24.43
N PHE A 351 -9.25 12.24 25.24
CA PHE A 351 -7.80 12.29 25.12
C PHE A 351 -7.36 11.95 23.69
N ASN A 352 -6.50 12.80 23.14
CA ASN A 352 -5.81 12.53 21.89
C ASN A 352 -4.37 13.05 21.93
N VAL A 353 -3.50 12.40 21.15
CA VAL A 353 -2.06 12.68 21.13
C VAL A 353 -1.74 14.08 20.59
N TYR A 354 -2.54 14.60 19.66
CA TYR A 354 -2.30 15.91 19.06
C TYR A 354 -2.41 17.04 20.07
N ASP A 355 -3.51 17.03 20.85
CA ASP A 355 -3.74 18.04 21.90
C ASP A 355 -2.74 17.92 23.03
N ASP A 356 -2.36 16.69 23.41
CA ASP A 356 -1.36 16.43 24.45
C ASP A 356 0.02 16.98 24.05
N VAL A 357 0.50 16.66 22.86
CA VAL A 357 1.77 17.16 22.32
C VAL A 357 1.75 18.68 22.24
N LYS A 358 0.69 19.28 21.69
CA LYS A 358 0.56 20.74 21.59
C LYS A 358 0.57 21.40 22.95
N THR A 359 -0.19 20.88 23.91
CA THR A 359 -0.23 21.39 25.29
C THR A 359 1.14 21.35 25.95
N LYS A 360 1.87 20.24 25.81
CA LYS A 360 3.22 20.08 26.36
C LYS A 360 4.23 21.04 25.71
N LEU A 361 4.16 21.23 24.40
CA LEU A 361 5.02 22.18 23.70
C LEU A 361 4.78 23.62 24.16
N ILE A 362 3.51 24.02 24.28
CA ILE A 362 3.13 25.37 24.78
C ILE A 362 3.59 25.56 26.22
N ALA A 363 3.37 24.56 27.08
CA ALA A 363 3.83 24.60 28.47
C ALA A 363 5.35 24.78 28.61
N ASN A 364 6.12 24.33 27.61
CA ASN A 364 7.57 24.47 27.54
C ASN A 364 8.04 25.68 26.71
N GLY A 365 7.15 26.64 26.44
CA GLY A 365 7.49 27.95 25.88
C GLY A 365 7.41 28.05 24.36
N VAL A 366 6.91 27.05 23.65
CA VAL A 366 6.64 27.16 22.22
C VAL A 366 5.37 27.99 22.01
N PRO A 367 5.38 29.08 21.20
CA PRO A 367 4.20 29.86 20.90
C PRO A 367 3.09 28.99 20.28
N ALA A 368 1.84 29.19 20.72
CA ALA A 368 0.71 28.38 20.27
C ALA A 368 0.47 28.44 18.75
N GLU A 369 0.80 29.59 18.13
CA GLU A 369 0.71 29.84 16.70
C GLU A 369 1.77 29.10 15.89
N GLU A 370 2.87 28.67 16.51
CA GLU A 370 3.92 27.89 15.85
C GLU A 370 3.60 26.38 15.77
N VAL A 371 2.52 25.94 16.46
CA VAL A 371 2.06 24.53 16.47
C VAL A 371 0.71 24.41 15.81
N ALA A 372 0.60 23.69 14.71
CA ALA A 372 -0.63 23.53 13.96
C ALA A 372 -0.97 22.06 13.66
N PHE A 373 -2.26 21.80 13.41
CA PHE A 373 -2.75 20.51 12.96
C PHE A 373 -3.24 20.61 11.52
N ILE A 374 -2.84 19.66 10.66
CA ILE A 374 -3.34 19.59 9.28
C ILE A 374 -4.88 19.41 9.25
N HIS A 375 -5.44 18.84 10.32
CA HIS A 375 -6.87 18.56 10.45
C HIS A 375 -7.72 19.84 10.53
N ASP A 376 -7.14 20.97 10.96
CA ASP A 376 -7.81 22.26 11.04
C ASP A 376 -7.93 22.94 9.65
N ALA A 377 -7.17 22.46 8.67
CA ALA A 377 -7.19 22.92 7.29
C ALA A 377 -8.12 22.05 6.43
N ASP A 378 -9.42 22.23 6.56
CA ASP A 378 -10.47 21.44 5.92
C ASP A 378 -10.72 21.77 4.44
N THR A 379 -10.25 22.93 3.98
CA THR A 379 -10.36 23.38 2.58
C THR A 379 -8.99 23.50 1.91
N GLU A 380 -8.95 23.40 0.58
CA GLU A 380 -7.71 23.57 -0.18
C GLU A 380 -7.07 24.96 0.01
N ALA A 381 -7.87 25.99 0.20
CA ALA A 381 -7.39 27.35 0.50
C ALA A 381 -6.67 27.39 1.86
N LYS A 382 -7.28 26.81 2.90
CA LYS A 382 -6.67 26.73 4.24
C LYS A 382 -5.40 25.88 4.25
N LYS A 383 -5.38 24.75 3.49
CA LYS A 383 -4.17 23.93 3.35
C LYS A 383 -3.04 24.71 2.69
N LYS A 384 -3.34 25.44 1.62
CA LYS A 384 -2.35 26.26 0.91
C LYS A 384 -1.76 27.34 1.82
N ASP A 385 -2.61 28.01 2.63
CA ASP A 385 -2.16 29.01 3.62
C ASP A 385 -1.30 28.35 4.70
N LEU A 386 -1.74 27.24 5.28
CA LEU A 386 -1.00 26.49 6.30
C LEU A 386 0.39 26.06 5.77
N PHE A 387 0.46 25.50 4.56
CA PHE A 387 1.73 25.10 3.97
C PHE A 387 2.66 26.29 3.69
N ALA A 388 2.10 27.44 3.32
CA ALA A 388 2.89 28.67 3.20
C ALA A 388 3.48 29.11 4.54
N LYS A 389 2.70 29.03 5.63
CA LYS A 389 3.17 29.33 6.99
C LYS A 389 4.27 28.36 7.46
N VAL A 390 4.18 27.09 7.10
CA VAL A 390 5.24 26.10 7.41
C VAL A 390 6.51 26.44 6.62
N ARG A 391 6.42 26.67 5.31
CA ARG A 391 7.61 27.02 4.48
C ARG A 391 8.32 28.28 4.96
N THR A 392 7.58 29.26 5.46
CA THR A 392 8.18 30.50 6.00
C THR A 392 8.69 30.36 7.43
N GLY A 393 8.36 29.26 8.13
CA GLY A 393 8.72 29.04 9.53
C GLY A 393 7.83 29.81 10.52
N GLN A 394 6.64 30.29 10.10
CA GLN A 394 5.62 30.82 11.02
C GLN A 394 4.95 29.68 11.81
N VAL A 395 4.73 28.54 11.17
CA VAL A 395 4.36 27.30 11.84
C VAL A 395 5.60 26.41 11.83
N ARG A 396 6.13 26.10 13.00
CA ARG A 396 7.38 25.36 13.14
C ARG A 396 7.17 23.87 13.44
N VAL A 397 6.00 23.51 13.99
CA VAL A 397 5.63 22.12 14.27
C VAL A 397 4.25 21.84 13.65
N LEU A 398 4.20 20.96 12.66
CA LEU A 398 2.98 20.55 12.02
C LEU A 398 2.69 19.08 12.32
N LEU A 399 1.56 18.82 12.99
CA LEU A 399 1.10 17.46 13.28
C LEU A 399 0.05 17.01 12.25
N GLY A 400 0.11 15.75 11.83
CA GLY A 400 -0.88 15.23 10.92
C GLY A 400 -0.82 13.72 10.71
N SER A 401 -1.85 13.21 10.04
CA SER A 401 -1.93 11.81 9.64
C SER A 401 -1.31 11.58 8.27
N THR A 402 -0.88 10.34 8.00
CA THR A 402 -0.38 9.93 6.69
C THR A 402 -1.37 10.28 5.58
N GLN A 403 -2.66 10.03 5.80
CA GLN A 403 -3.69 10.32 4.80
C GLN A 403 -3.75 11.81 4.43
N LYS A 404 -3.57 12.73 5.40
CA LYS A 404 -3.68 14.17 5.15
C LYS A 404 -2.37 14.84 4.78
N MET A 405 -1.23 14.31 5.25
CA MET A 405 0.10 14.87 4.98
C MET A 405 0.97 13.99 4.08
N GLY A 406 0.62 12.72 3.89
CA GLY A 406 1.42 11.77 3.10
C GLY A 406 1.42 12.05 1.60
N ALA A 407 0.41 12.75 1.06
CA ALA A 407 0.33 13.13 -0.34
C ALA A 407 0.11 14.64 -0.50
N GLY A 408 0.69 15.23 -1.54
CA GLY A 408 0.45 16.65 -1.90
C GLY A 408 1.02 17.71 -0.96
N THR A 409 1.71 17.34 0.12
CA THR A 409 2.26 18.28 1.10
C THR A 409 3.65 18.76 0.68
N ASN A 410 3.75 20.03 0.29
CA ASN A 410 5.00 20.68 -0.12
C ASN A 410 5.42 21.70 0.94
N VAL A 411 6.18 21.25 1.95
CA VAL A 411 6.62 22.07 3.10
C VAL A 411 8.10 21.86 3.43
N GLN A 412 8.85 21.30 2.49
CA GLN A 412 10.23 20.83 2.72
C GLN A 412 11.27 21.93 2.94
N ASP A 413 11.00 23.16 2.54
CA ASP A 413 12.02 24.22 2.42
C ASP A 413 12.91 24.35 3.67
N LYS A 414 12.31 24.42 4.85
CA LYS A 414 12.99 24.55 6.16
C LYS A 414 12.83 23.29 7.04
N LEU A 415 12.36 22.20 6.47
CA LEU A 415 12.05 20.99 7.20
C LEU A 415 13.31 20.25 7.60
N VAL A 416 13.60 20.17 8.90
CA VAL A 416 14.83 19.57 9.45
C VAL A 416 14.58 18.24 10.12
N ALA A 417 13.36 17.96 10.60
CA ALA A 417 13.03 16.71 11.26
C ALA A 417 11.63 16.21 10.95
N VAL A 418 11.51 14.87 10.92
CA VAL A 418 10.24 14.15 10.88
C VAL A 418 10.20 13.18 12.04
N HIS A 419 9.05 13.14 12.75
CA HIS A 419 8.80 12.29 13.90
C HIS A 419 7.67 11.30 13.60
N HIS A 420 7.95 10.01 13.69
CA HIS A 420 6.97 8.93 13.52
C HIS A 420 6.56 8.39 14.89
N LEU A 421 5.43 8.85 15.42
CA LEU A 421 4.87 8.38 16.69
C LEU A 421 4.21 7.01 16.58
N ASP A 422 3.70 6.72 15.41
CA ASP A 422 3.11 5.43 15.08
C ASP A 422 3.49 4.99 13.67
N VAL A 423 3.20 3.76 13.36
CA VAL A 423 3.49 3.15 12.08
C VAL A 423 2.27 2.40 11.55
N GLY A 424 2.05 2.48 10.23
CA GLY A 424 0.99 1.75 9.54
C GLY A 424 1.40 0.31 9.18
N TRP A 425 0.58 -0.35 8.38
CA TRP A 425 0.83 -1.71 7.88
C TRP A 425 1.57 -1.75 6.54
N ARG A 426 1.72 -0.60 5.89
CA ARG A 426 2.24 -0.48 4.53
C ARG A 426 3.60 0.20 4.51
N PRO A 427 4.63 -0.42 3.92
CA PRO A 427 5.91 0.25 3.71
C PRO A 427 5.78 1.57 2.93
N SER A 428 4.81 1.62 1.99
CA SER A 428 4.52 2.82 1.21
C SER A 428 4.19 4.05 2.06
N ASP A 429 3.51 3.85 3.21
CA ASP A 429 3.15 4.96 4.09
C ASP A 429 4.41 5.60 4.69
N MET A 430 5.39 4.79 5.10
CA MET A 430 6.68 5.27 5.60
C MET A 430 7.50 5.96 4.51
N THR A 431 7.51 5.39 3.30
CA THR A 431 8.17 6.01 2.15
C THR A 431 7.55 7.37 1.82
N GLN A 432 6.22 7.49 1.85
CA GLN A 432 5.52 8.75 1.63
C GLN A 432 5.81 9.78 2.73
N ARG A 433 5.81 9.38 4.02
CA ARG A 433 6.15 10.25 5.15
C ARG A 433 7.59 10.77 5.01
N ASN A 434 8.56 9.88 4.78
CA ASN A 434 9.97 10.22 4.61
C ASN A 434 10.20 11.07 3.36
N GLY A 435 9.47 10.85 2.28
CA GLY A 435 9.50 11.65 1.06
C GLY A 435 9.02 13.10 1.23
N ARG A 436 8.50 13.49 2.41
CA ARG A 436 8.20 14.90 2.71
C ARG A 436 9.44 15.69 3.10
N ILE A 437 10.42 15.04 3.69
CA ILE A 437 11.67 15.67 4.15
C ILE A 437 12.85 15.36 3.20
N ILE A 438 12.99 14.12 2.74
CA ILE A 438 14.02 13.70 1.78
C ILE A 438 13.54 14.11 0.37
N ARG A 439 13.57 15.40 0.09
CA ARG A 439 12.99 15.95 -1.13
C ARG A 439 13.80 17.11 -1.67
N GLN A 440 13.77 17.26 -3.00
CA GLN A 440 14.34 18.43 -3.69
C GLN A 440 13.69 19.71 -3.17
N GLY A 441 14.49 20.77 -3.05
CA GLY A 441 14.06 22.06 -2.53
C GLY A 441 14.14 22.19 -1.01
N ASN A 442 14.51 21.14 -0.28
CA ASN A 442 14.89 21.27 1.12
C ASN A 442 16.23 22.00 1.22
N GLN A 443 16.28 23.07 2.01
CA GLN A 443 17.46 23.93 2.16
C GLN A 443 18.51 23.35 3.13
N ASN A 444 18.13 22.36 3.93
CA ASN A 444 19.03 21.69 4.86
C ASN A 444 19.88 20.67 4.10
N LYS A 445 21.17 20.58 4.43
CA LYS A 445 22.07 19.56 3.89
C LYS A 445 21.85 18.19 4.54
N GLU A 446 21.44 18.20 5.80
CA GLU A 446 21.24 17.06 6.65
C GLU A 446 19.89 17.19 7.36
N VAL A 447 19.15 16.10 7.47
CA VAL A 447 17.83 16.04 8.11
C VAL A 447 17.72 14.81 8.99
N GLN A 448 16.81 14.86 9.96
CA GLN A 448 16.63 13.80 10.94
C GLN A 448 15.24 13.14 10.80
N VAL A 449 15.22 11.81 10.87
CA VAL A 449 14.01 11.01 10.85
C VAL A 449 13.96 10.16 12.12
N TYR A 450 13.07 10.55 13.03
CA TYR A 450 12.88 9.86 14.30
C TYR A 450 11.77 8.82 14.22
N GLN A 451 12.05 7.64 14.72
CA GLN A 451 11.09 6.55 14.91
C GLN A 451 11.00 6.25 16.40
N TYR A 452 9.80 6.36 16.98
CA TYR A 452 9.58 6.14 18.41
C TYR A 452 8.95 4.78 18.64
N VAL A 453 9.58 3.97 19.51
CA VAL A 453 9.20 2.59 19.77
C VAL A 453 9.10 2.35 21.28
N THR A 454 7.97 1.83 21.74
CA THR A 454 7.85 1.32 23.12
C THR A 454 8.24 -0.16 23.13
N GLU A 455 9.31 -0.49 23.85
CA GLU A 455 9.83 -1.86 23.92
C GLU A 455 8.78 -2.82 24.53
N GLY A 456 8.79 -4.08 24.10
CA GLY A 456 7.84 -5.09 24.61
C GLY A 456 6.38 -4.85 24.24
N THR A 457 6.09 -3.95 23.29
CA THR A 457 4.75 -3.70 22.76
C THR A 457 4.65 -4.04 21.28
N PHE A 458 3.48 -3.82 20.70
CA PHE A 458 3.22 -4.05 19.28
C PHE A 458 4.06 -3.18 18.33
N ASP A 459 4.64 -2.07 18.81
CA ASP A 459 5.44 -1.17 17.98
C ASP A 459 6.65 -1.87 17.35
N ALA A 460 7.47 -2.56 18.17
CA ALA A 460 8.68 -3.23 17.70
C ALA A 460 8.38 -4.26 16.62
N TYR A 461 7.32 -5.03 16.81
CA TYR A 461 6.87 -6.02 15.83
C TYR A 461 6.43 -5.38 14.51
N LEU A 462 5.67 -4.29 14.58
CA LEU A 462 5.17 -3.59 13.40
C LEU A 462 6.32 -3.00 12.56
N TYR A 463 7.29 -2.35 13.21
CA TYR A 463 8.46 -1.82 12.50
C TYR A 463 9.26 -2.92 11.82
N GLN A 464 9.45 -4.06 12.48
CA GLN A 464 10.15 -5.21 11.89
C GLN A 464 9.37 -5.81 10.71
N THR A 465 8.07 -5.96 10.85
CA THR A 465 7.20 -6.44 9.77
C THR A 465 7.29 -5.54 8.55
N LEU A 466 7.26 -4.21 8.76
CA LEU A 466 7.41 -3.24 7.67
C LEU A 466 8.77 -3.32 7.00
N GLU A 467 9.84 -3.44 7.78
CA GLU A 467 11.19 -3.57 7.23
C GLU A 467 11.33 -4.82 6.35
N ASN A 468 10.79 -5.95 6.80
CA ASN A 468 10.78 -7.18 6.01
C ASN A 468 9.98 -7.02 4.72
N LYS A 469 8.79 -6.42 4.78
CA LYS A 469 7.98 -6.11 3.58
C LYS A 469 8.73 -5.17 2.63
N GLN A 470 9.37 -4.13 3.13
CA GLN A 470 10.12 -3.18 2.32
C GLN A 470 11.33 -3.83 1.63
N LYS A 471 12.09 -4.65 2.36
CA LYS A 471 13.22 -5.41 1.79
C LYS A 471 12.75 -6.32 0.66
N PHE A 472 11.66 -7.04 0.88
CA PHE A 472 11.04 -7.92 -0.09
C PHE A 472 10.63 -7.19 -1.37
N ILE A 473 9.83 -6.11 -1.25
CA ILE A 473 9.39 -5.31 -2.40
C ILE A 473 10.60 -4.74 -3.16
N SER A 474 11.60 -4.22 -2.44
CA SER A 474 12.79 -3.64 -3.05
C SER A 474 13.61 -4.67 -3.82
N GLN A 475 13.79 -5.87 -3.30
CA GLN A 475 14.53 -6.96 -3.96
C GLN A 475 13.87 -7.34 -5.30
N ILE A 476 12.56 -7.44 -5.32
CA ILE A 476 11.81 -7.81 -6.52
C ILE A 476 11.86 -6.68 -7.55
N MET A 477 11.52 -5.47 -7.14
CA MET A 477 11.39 -4.33 -8.06
C MET A 477 12.73 -3.91 -8.66
N THR A 478 13.84 -4.01 -7.91
CA THR A 478 15.15 -3.61 -8.41
C THR A 478 15.84 -4.68 -9.25
N SER A 479 15.41 -5.92 -9.17
CA SER A 479 16.06 -7.09 -9.81
C SER A 479 17.58 -7.17 -9.53
N LYS A 480 18.04 -6.57 -8.43
CA LYS A 480 19.47 -6.63 -8.03
C LYS A 480 19.89 -8.04 -7.56
N SER A 481 18.90 -8.86 -7.19
CA SER A 481 19.10 -10.29 -6.93
C SER A 481 18.10 -11.09 -7.76
N PRO A 482 18.52 -11.92 -8.69
CA PRO A 482 17.62 -12.77 -9.47
C PRO A 482 17.13 -13.94 -8.60
N VAL A 483 16.29 -13.62 -7.62
CA VAL A 483 15.61 -14.62 -6.81
C VAL A 483 14.55 -15.27 -7.69
N ARG A 484 14.57 -16.60 -7.82
CA ARG A 484 13.54 -17.29 -8.59
C ARG A 484 12.23 -17.44 -7.84
N SER A 485 12.27 -17.39 -6.53
CA SER A 485 11.08 -17.48 -5.68
C SER A 485 11.20 -16.61 -4.45
N CYS A 486 10.08 -16.12 -3.97
CA CYS A 486 9.98 -15.33 -2.74
C CYS A 486 8.69 -15.65 -1.99
N ASP A 487 8.70 -15.45 -0.69
CA ASP A 487 7.51 -15.57 0.15
C ASP A 487 6.71 -14.26 0.12
N ASP A 488 5.39 -14.34 0.02
CA ASP A 488 4.52 -13.16 0.11
C ASP A 488 4.19 -12.86 1.58
N VAL A 489 4.27 -11.59 1.98
CA VAL A 489 4.06 -11.14 3.36
C VAL A 489 2.90 -10.15 3.39
N ASP A 490 1.67 -10.65 3.34
CA ASP A 490 0.46 -9.82 3.48
C ASP A 490 -0.30 -10.17 4.76
N GLU A 491 0.03 -9.51 5.87
CA GLU A 491 -0.71 -9.63 7.13
C GLU A 491 -1.14 -8.25 7.65
N GLN A 492 -2.44 -8.11 7.93
CA GLN A 492 -3.05 -6.91 8.50
C GLN A 492 -3.48 -7.10 9.97
N ALA A 493 -3.39 -8.33 10.47
CA ALA A 493 -3.70 -8.65 11.86
C ALA A 493 -2.74 -9.71 12.37
N LEU A 494 -2.33 -9.58 13.62
CA LEU A 494 -1.48 -10.55 14.29
C LEU A 494 -2.25 -11.85 14.55
N SER A 495 -1.58 -12.98 14.35
CA SER A 495 -2.08 -14.29 14.77
C SER A 495 -2.02 -14.43 16.30
N TYR A 496 -2.77 -15.38 16.85
CA TYR A 496 -2.69 -15.71 18.29
C TYR A 496 -1.25 -16.04 18.74
N ALA A 497 -0.51 -16.81 17.93
CA ALA A 497 0.86 -17.18 18.23
C ALA A 497 1.78 -15.95 18.32
N GLU A 498 1.61 -14.98 17.40
CA GLU A 498 2.39 -13.75 17.38
C GLU A 498 2.04 -12.84 18.56
N ILE A 499 0.76 -12.68 18.89
CA ILE A 499 0.35 -11.91 20.06
C ILE A 499 0.89 -12.55 21.34
N LYS A 500 0.74 -13.86 21.50
CA LYS A 500 1.28 -14.59 22.64
C LYS A 500 2.79 -14.43 22.76
N ALA A 501 3.49 -14.49 21.63
CA ALA A 501 4.93 -14.32 21.59
C ALA A 501 5.37 -12.92 22.01
N LEU A 502 4.68 -11.88 21.52
CA LEU A 502 4.92 -10.48 21.89
C LEU A 502 4.66 -10.24 23.39
N CYS A 503 3.53 -10.76 23.90
CA CYS A 503 3.13 -10.55 25.29
C CYS A 503 3.97 -11.35 26.28
N ALA A 504 4.59 -12.44 25.87
CA ALA A 504 5.44 -13.26 26.75
C ALA A 504 6.79 -12.61 27.09
N GLY A 505 7.16 -11.50 26.42
CA GLY A 505 8.40 -10.77 26.71
C GLY A 505 9.67 -11.63 26.58
N ASN A 506 9.60 -12.72 25.79
CA ASN A 506 10.68 -13.70 25.74
C ASN A 506 11.76 -13.24 24.76
N PRO A 507 13.01 -12.97 25.25
CA PRO A 507 14.11 -12.56 24.38
C PRO A 507 14.45 -13.56 23.27
N LEU A 508 14.11 -14.85 23.45
CA LEU A 508 14.27 -15.88 22.42
C LEU A 508 13.39 -15.64 21.19
N ILE A 509 12.36 -14.81 21.30
CA ILE A 509 11.51 -14.44 20.17
C ILE A 509 12.26 -13.48 19.26
N LYS A 510 12.99 -12.50 19.82
CA LYS A 510 13.87 -11.62 19.06
C LYS A 510 14.95 -12.44 18.35
N GLU A 511 15.60 -13.36 19.09
CA GLU A 511 16.60 -14.25 18.51
C GLU A 511 16.02 -15.14 17.41
N LYS A 512 14.83 -15.71 17.62
CA LYS A 512 14.11 -16.45 16.58
C LYS A 512 13.83 -15.59 15.36
N MET A 513 13.38 -14.36 15.53
CA MET A 513 13.07 -13.45 14.44
C MET A 513 14.35 -13.06 13.68
N ASP A 514 15.46 -12.79 14.38
CA ASP A 514 16.77 -12.52 13.78
C ASP A 514 17.27 -13.75 13.00
N LEU A 515 17.09 -14.94 13.56
CA LEU A 515 17.43 -16.21 12.86
C LEU A 515 16.50 -16.47 11.66
N ASP A 516 15.23 -16.15 11.74
CA ASP A 516 14.29 -16.26 10.61
C ASP A 516 14.68 -15.29 9.47
N ILE A 517 15.17 -14.09 9.78
CA ILE A 517 15.74 -13.15 8.81
C ILE A 517 17.02 -13.74 8.18
N ASP A 518 17.93 -14.28 8.98
CA ASP A 518 19.15 -14.90 8.47
C ASP A 518 18.86 -16.15 7.61
N VAL A 519 17.88 -16.97 8.02
CA VAL A 519 17.41 -18.10 7.23
C VAL A 519 16.78 -17.62 5.92
N ALA A 520 15.97 -16.56 5.93
CA ALA A 520 15.41 -15.97 4.71
C ALA A 520 16.51 -15.45 3.79
N ARG A 521 17.51 -14.74 4.34
CA ARG A 521 18.70 -14.27 3.60
C ARG A 521 19.49 -15.42 2.98
N LEU A 522 19.75 -16.48 3.74
CA LEU A 522 20.47 -17.66 3.25
C LEU A 522 19.68 -18.42 2.18
N LYS A 523 18.33 -18.49 2.31
CA LYS A 523 17.45 -19.04 1.27
C LYS A 523 17.54 -18.24 -0.03
N VAL A 524 17.59 -16.91 0.07
CA VAL A 524 17.77 -16.01 -1.10
C VAL A 524 19.13 -16.28 -1.77
N LEU A 525 20.21 -16.34 -0.99
CA LEU A 525 21.55 -16.64 -1.52
C LEU A 525 21.62 -18.02 -2.16
N LYS A 526 20.97 -19.02 -1.55
CA LYS A 526 20.87 -20.38 -2.12
C LYS A 526 20.10 -20.39 -3.42
N ALA A 527 18.95 -19.68 -3.48
CA ALA A 527 18.14 -19.58 -4.68
C ALA A 527 18.87 -18.83 -5.81
N ASP A 528 19.63 -17.78 -5.49
CA ASP A 528 20.48 -17.07 -6.45
C ASP A 528 21.56 -17.98 -7.01
N HIS A 529 22.26 -18.72 -6.15
CA HIS A 529 23.27 -19.70 -6.57
C HIS A 529 22.67 -20.78 -7.49
N GLN A 530 21.52 -21.34 -7.13
CA GLN A 530 20.81 -22.30 -7.97
C GLN A 530 20.38 -21.69 -9.31
N SER A 531 19.89 -20.45 -9.31
CA SER A 531 19.55 -19.72 -10.53
C SER A 531 20.75 -19.47 -11.43
N GLN A 532 21.94 -19.22 -10.86
CA GLN A 532 23.19 -19.10 -11.62
C GLN A 532 23.59 -20.42 -12.22
N GLN A 533 23.45 -21.52 -11.49
CA GLN A 533 23.70 -22.87 -12.01
C GLN A 533 22.79 -23.20 -13.20
N TYR A 534 21.47 -23.00 -13.05
CA TYR A 534 20.53 -23.25 -14.15
C TYR A 534 20.79 -22.38 -15.38
N ARG A 535 21.20 -21.12 -15.19
CA ARG A 535 21.61 -20.25 -16.31
C ARG A 535 22.86 -20.74 -17.01
N MET A 536 23.81 -21.26 -16.26
CA MET A 536 25.02 -21.86 -16.85
C MET A 536 24.69 -23.15 -17.60
N GLU A 537 23.82 -23.99 -17.04
CA GLU A 537 23.33 -25.21 -17.70
C GLU A 537 22.55 -24.87 -18.99
N ASP A 538 21.66 -23.90 -18.96
CA ASP A 538 20.93 -23.44 -20.15
C ASP A 538 21.89 -22.88 -21.22
N LYS A 539 22.94 -22.15 -20.82
CA LYS A 539 23.95 -21.68 -21.76
C LYS A 539 24.72 -22.84 -22.38
N LEU A 540 25.11 -23.82 -21.58
CA LEU A 540 25.82 -25.00 -22.06
C LEU A 540 25.00 -25.89 -22.98
N LEU A 541 23.71 -26.08 -22.62
CA LEU A 541 22.84 -27.03 -23.32
C LEU A 541 22.11 -26.43 -24.53
N LYS A 542 21.82 -25.13 -24.50
CA LYS A 542 21.00 -24.47 -25.52
C LYS A 542 21.74 -23.37 -26.26
N TYR A 543 22.28 -22.39 -25.53
CA TYR A 543 22.85 -21.20 -26.16
C TYR A 543 24.16 -21.48 -26.90
N PHE A 544 25.13 -22.10 -26.26
CA PHE A 544 26.43 -22.36 -26.90
C PHE A 544 26.33 -23.36 -28.06
N PRO A 545 25.56 -24.46 -28.00
CA PRO A 545 25.40 -25.32 -29.18
C PRO A 545 24.76 -24.60 -30.36
N ALA A 546 23.70 -23.80 -30.12
CA ALA A 546 23.06 -23.04 -31.19
C ALA A 546 23.98 -21.97 -31.79
N GLU A 547 24.75 -21.28 -30.95
CA GLU A 547 25.74 -20.29 -31.43
C GLU A 547 26.90 -20.94 -32.18
N ILE A 548 27.38 -22.09 -31.71
CA ILE A 548 28.41 -22.88 -32.42
C ILE A 548 27.89 -23.32 -33.79
N GLU A 549 26.68 -23.85 -33.87
CA GLU A 549 26.05 -24.27 -35.13
C GLU A 549 25.93 -23.10 -36.09
N LYS A 550 25.45 -21.94 -35.61
CA LYS A 550 25.34 -20.70 -36.36
C LYS A 550 26.70 -20.21 -36.88
N GLN A 551 27.74 -20.17 -36.03
CA GLN A 551 29.07 -19.73 -36.41
C GLN A 551 29.72 -20.71 -37.38
N THR A 552 29.51 -22.03 -37.18
CA THR A 552 29.95 -23.06 -38.11
C THR A 552 29.29 -22.91 -39.47
N GLY A 553 27.98 -22.60 -39.50
CA GLY A 553 27.26 -22.28 -40.73
C GLY A 553 27.84 -21.07 -41.47
N TYR A 554 28.23 -20.02 -40.75
CA TYR A 554 28.93 -18.88 -41.36
C TYR A 554 30.30 -19.25 -41.94
N ILE A 555 31.07 -20.09 -41.25
CA ILE A 555 32.39 -20.54 -41.73
C ILE A 555 32.25 -21.38 -43.00
N HIS A 556 31.23 -22.23 -43.10
CA HIS A 556 30.98 -23.06 -44.28
C HIS A 556 30.32 -22.32 -45.45
N GLY A 557 29.76 -21.13 -45.19
CA GLY A 557 29.15 -20.28 -46.21
C GLY A 557 30.10 -19.30 -46.86
N PHE A 558 31.33 -19.21 -46.37
CA PHE A 558 32.46 -18.52 -46.98
C PHE A 558 33.38 -19.53 -47.66
#